data_ada011b4b74f0bd70969d5b5ad915dbd
#
_entry.id   ada011b4b74f0bd70969d5b5ad915dbd
#
_cell.length_a   1.000
_cell.length_b   1.000
_cell.length_c   1.000
_cell.angle_alpha   90.00
_cell.angle_beta   90.00
_cell.angle_gamma   90.00
#
_symmetry.space_group_name_H-M   'P 1'
#
loop_
_entity.id
_entity.type
_entity.pdbx_description
1 polymer ?
#
loop_
_entity_poly.entity_id
_entity_poly.type
_entity_poly.pdbx_seq_one_letter_code
_entity_poly.pdbx_strand_id
1 'polypeptide(L)'
;YRTNDIFPSVNATYKFNDQHQLRLSYGRSINRPEFREVSSSVFYDFDLASDVQGNTELKNCYVDNVDLRYEFYPSHGEIISLAAFYKNFDSPIEWTYTVAGGTNLIYSYKNAKSAVNYGLELDIRKDLSFIGLRGFSWSFNGALIKSKVRFEKGSKEEDRPMQGQSPYLINTGLFYKNEPMQLDIALLYNRIGKRIIGVGRSEGSSASDDNARVPHSYEMPRNTIDLSVGKKWG
;
A
#
# COMPACT_ATOMS: atom_id res chain seq x y z
N TYR A 1 2.51 -28.75 -7.46
CA TYR A 1 3.30 -27.74 -8.20
C TYR A 1 4.70 -27.68 -7.57
N ARG A 2 5.74 -28.13 -8.28
CA ARG A 2 7.13 -27.84 -7.95
C ARG A 2 7.63 -26.81 -8.94
N THR A 3 7.80 -25.57 -8.52
CA THR A 3 8.48 -24.52 -9.27
C THR A 3 9.80 -24.23 -8.57
N ASN A 4 10.88 -24.23 -9.32
CA ASN A 4 12.18 -23.78 -8.84
C ASN A 4 12.33 -22.32 -9.21
N ASP A 5 11.97 -21.43 -8.29
CA ASP A 5 12.04 -19.98 -8.49
C ASP A 5 13.30 -19.41 -7.82
N ILE A 6 13.94 -18.46 -8.49
CA ILE A 6 15.09 -17.75 -7.96
C ILE A 6 14.63 -16.35 -7.52
N PHE A 7 14.95 -15.98 -6.28
CA PHE A 7 14.61 -14.69 -5.68
C PHE A 7 15.88 -13.88 -5.35
N PRO A 8 16.50 -13.24 -6.37
CA PRO A 8 17.67 -12.43 -6.14
C PRO A 8 17.35 -11.22 -5.31
N SER A 9 18.28 -10.84 -4.43
CA SER A 9 18.21 -9.61 -3.63
C SER A 9 19.59 -8.99 -3.54
N VAL A 10 19.68 -7.68 -3.78
CA VAL A 10 20.91 -6.90 -3.70
C VAL A 10 20.62 -5.63 -2.95
N ASN A 11 21.47 -5.29 -1.97
CA ASN A 11 21.44 -4.05 -1.24
C ASN A 11 22.84 -3.43 -1.27
N ALA A 12 22.91 -2.16 -1.70
CA ALA A 12 24.15 -1.39 -1.72
C ALA A 12 23.93 -0.10 -0.92
N THR A 13 24.89 0.23 -0.07
CA THR A 13 24.90 1.49 0.68
C THR A 13 26.20 2.21 0.42
N TYR A 14 26.11 3.44 -0.02
CA TYR A 14 27.25 4.34 -0.19
C TYR A 14 27.16 5.47 0.83
N LYS A 15 28.16 5.58 1.71
CA LYS A 15 28.28 6.65 2.69
C LYS A 15 29.19 7.74 2.14
N PHE A 16 28.63 8.94 1.95
CA PHE A 16 29.42 10.11 1.56
C PHE A 16 30.25 10.63 2.74
N ASN A 17 29.63 10.58 3.94
CA ASN A 17 30.22 10.90 5.24
C ASN A 17 29.32 10.34 6.36
N ASP A 18 29.56 10.69 7.61
CA ASP A 18 28.79 10.19 8.77
C ASP A 18 27.33 10.64 8.79
N GLN A 19 27.01 11.73 8.07
CA GLN A 19 25.67 12.30 8.04
C GLN A 19 24.88 11.96 6.76
N HIS A 20 25.54 11.58 5.66
CA HIS A 20 24.91 11.43 4.36
C HIS A 20 25.18 10.04 3.77
N GLN A 21 24.14 9.38 3.37
CA GLN A 21 24.25 8.10 2.66
C GLN A 21 23.18 7.91 1.60
N LEU A 22 23.51 7.09 0.61
CA LEU A 22 22.63 6.65 -0.46
C LEU A 22 22.48 5.14 -0.38
N ARG A 23 21.24 4.65 -0.44
CA ARG A 23 20.96 3.22 -0.50
C ARG A 23 20.26 2.90 -1.81
N LEU A 24 20.70 1.82 -2.42
CA LEU A 24 20.04 1.20 -3.56
C LEU A 24 19.68 -0.22 -3.17
N SER A 25 18.43 -0.61 -3.39
CA SER A 25 18.01 -1.99 -3.21
C SER A 25 17.26 -2.51 -4.44
N TYR A 26 17.47 -3.78 -4.73
CA TYR A 26 16.68 -4.58 -5.66
C TYR A 26 16.30 -5.88 -4.97
N GLY A 27 15.06 -6.31 -5.16
CA GLY A 27 14.62 -7.60 -4.66
C GLY A 27 13.44 -8.14 -5.47
N ARG A 28 13.55 -9.42 -5.83
CA ARG A 28 12.43 -10.17 -6.41
C ARG A 28 11.74 -10.95 -5.32
N SER A 29 10.41 -10.90 -5.29
CA SER A 29 9.57 -11.63 -4.34
C SER A 29 8.41 -12.30 -5.06
N ILE A 30 7.73 -13.19 -4.35
CA ILE A 30 6.55 -13.90 -4.84
C ILE A 30 5.40 -13.72 -3.85
N ASN A 31 4.21 -13.46 -4.38
CA ASN A 31 2.96 -13.57 -3.65
C ASN A 31 2.21 -14.79 -4.21
N ARG A 32 2.06 -15.82 -3.39
CA ARG A 32 1.33 -17.04 -3.72
C ARG A 32 -0.13 -16.88 -3.33
N PRO A 33 -1.07 -17.37 -4.15
CA PRO A 33 -2.45 -17.42 -3.73
C PRO A 33 -2.61 -18.17 -2.40
N GLU A 34 -3.45 -17.64 -1.53
CA GLU A 34 -3.83 -18.33 -0.31
C GLU A 34 -4.70 -19.56 -0.61
N PHE A 35 -4.75 -20.52 0.32
CA PHE A 35 -5.54 -21.74 0.13
C PHE A 35 -7.02 -21.44 -0.14
N ARG A 36 -7.55 -20.42 0.50
CA ARG A 36 -8.92 -19.95 0.34
C ARG A 36 -9.18 -19.34 -1.04
N GLU A 37 -8.18 -18.66 -1.59
CA GLU A 37 -8.25 -18.02 -2.90
C GLU A 37 -8.25 -19.02 -4.06
N VAL A 38 -7.59 -20.18 -3.90
CA VAL A 38 -7.55 -21.25 -4.92
C VAL A 38 -8.60 -22.35 -4.68
N SER A 39 -9.36 -22.30 -3.60
CA SER A 39 -10.39 -23.28 -3.34
C SER A 39 -11.59 -23.07 -4.27
N SER A 40 -12.13 -24.14 -4.84
CA SER A 40 -13.40 -24.09 -5.59
C SER A 40 -14.63 -23.92 -4.70
N SER A 41 -14.47 -23.99 -3.38
CA SER A 41 -15.56 -23.88 -2.42
C SER A 41 -16.11 -22.46 -2.35
N VAL A 42 -17.41 -22.34 -2.23
CA VAL A 42 -18.10 -21.09 -1.92
C VAL A 42 -18.28 -21.02 -0.40
N PHE A 43 -17.98 -19.90 0.20
CA PHE A 43 -18.24 -19.63 1.62
C PHE A 43 -18.85 -18.24 1.78
N TYR A 44 -19.68 -18.10 2.81
CA TYR A 44 -20.27 -16.81 3.15
C TYR A 44 -19.32 -16.01 4.04
N ASP A 45 -18.99 -14.79 3.62
CA ASP A 45 -18.22 -13.85 4.41
C ASP A 45 -19.17 -12.87 5.11
N PHE A 46 -19.16 -12.91 6.45
CA PHE A 46 -20.08 -12.10 7.27
C PHE A 46 -19.73 -10.62 7.27
N ASP A 47 -18.46 -10.26 7.10
CA ASP A 47 -18.01 -8.86 7.06
C ASP A 47 -18.43 -8.20 5.74
N LEU A 48 -18.39 -8.96 4.65
CA LEU A 48 -18.82 -8.52 3.33
C LEU A 48 -20.33 -8.72 3.09
N ALA A 49 -21.00 -9.47 3.96
CA ALA A 49 -22.38 -9.91 3.80
C ALA A 49 -22.63 -10.54 2.42
N SER A 50 -21.70 -11.35 1.93
CA SER A 50 -21.69 -11.89 0.57
C SER A 50 -20.99 -13.24 0.49
N ASP A 51 -21.34 -14.00 -0.54
CA ASP A 51 -20.62 -15.21 -0.90
C ASP A 51 -19.27 -14.87 -1.51
N VAL A 52 -18.26 -15.68 -1.17
CA VAL A 52 -16.90 -15.61 -1.73
C VAL A 52 -16.57 -16.96 -2.32
N GLN A 53 -16.12 -16.95 -3.57
CA GLN A 53 -15.68 -18.14 -4.30
C GLN A 53 -14.21 -17.99 -4.71
N GLY A 54 -13.39 -18.97 -4.36
CA GLY A 54 -12.02 -19.03 -4.83
C GLY A 54 -11.92 -19.34 -6.32
N ASN A 55 -10.73 -19.13 -6.89
CA ASN A 55 -10.43 -19.39 -8.29
C ASN A 55 -9.23 -20.32 -8.40
N THR A 56 -9.47 -21.56 -8.87
CA THR A 56 -8.44 -22.60 -9.02
C THR A 56 -7.41 -22.29 -10.11
N GLU A 57 -7.67 -21.31 -10.99
CA GLU A 57 -6.78 -20.90 -12.08
C GLU A 57 -5.78 -19.81 -11.69
N LEU A 58 -5.79 -19.38 -10.41
CA LEU A 58 -4.87 -18.35 -9.95
C LEU A 58 -3.42 -18.77 -10.10
N LYS A 59 -2.62 -17.81 -10.57
CA LYS A 59 -1.19 -17.93 -10.74
C LYS A 59 -0.47 -17.17 -9.63
N ASN A 60 0.78 -17.57 -9.37
CA ASN A 60 1.67 -16.81 -8.50
C ASN A 60 1.90 -15.40 -9.08
N CYS A 61 1.92 -14.41 -8.21
CA CYS A 61 2.35 -13.06 -8.56
C CYS A 61 3.83 -12.89 -8.24
N TYR A 62 4.63 -12.49 -9.22
CA TYR A 62 6.03 -12.13 -9.00
C TYR A 62 6.18 -10.61 -8.95
N VAL A 63 7.01 -10.13 -8.05
CA VAL A 63 7.20 -8.70 -7.82
C VAL A 63 8.68 -8.38 -7.86
N ASP A 64 9.07 -7.52 -8.80
CA ASP A 64 10.39 -6.92 -8.84
C ASP A 64 10.33 -5.53 -8.20
N ASN A 65 11.14 -5.32 -7.17
CA ASN A 65 11.20 -4.07 -6.40
C ASN A 65 12.56 -3.41 -6.61
N VAL A 66 12.55 -2.11 -6.89
CA VAL A 66 13.75 -1.26 -6.93
C VAL A 66 13.49 -0.05 -6.07
N ASP A 67 14.41 0.25 -5.14
CA ASP A 67 14.31 1.39 -4.25
C ASP A 67 15.65 2.15 -4.24
N LEU A 68 15.58 3.47 -4.35
CA LEU A 68 16.69 4.38 -4.17
C LEU A 68 16.35 5.36 -3.07
N ARG A 69 17.17 5.41 -1.99
CA ARG A 69 16.93 6.25 -0.83
C ARG A 69 18.17 7.06 -0.48
N TYR A 70 18.00 8.36 -0.43
CA TYR A 70 19.00 9.28 0.16
C TYR A 70 18.60 9.59 1.60
N GLU A 71 19.57 9.54 2.51
CA GLU A 71 19.37 9.76 3.94
C GLU A 71 20.36 10.80 4.45
N PHE A 72 19.84 11.77 5.19
CA PHE A 72 20.61 12.80 5.89
C PHE A 72 20.30 12.73 7.39
N TYR A 73 21.34 12.65 8.19
CA TYR A 73 21.28 12.58 9.64
C TYR A 73 21.86 13.87 10.24
N PRO A 74 21.07 14.94 10.44
CA PRO A 74 21.54 16.22 10.93
C PRO A 74 22.18 16.13 12.32
N SER A 75 21.59 15.33 13.21
CA SER A 75 22.09 15.06 14.56
C SER A 75 21.62 13.72 15.06
N HIS A 76 22.03 13.36 16.29
CA HIS A 76 21.62 12.09 16.89
C HIS A 76 20.10 11.99 17.04
N GLY A 77 19.50 10.92 16.51
CA GLY A 77 18.06 10.68 16.56
C GLY A 77 17.23 11.45 15.52
N GLU A 78 17.86 12.26 14.67
CA GLU A 78 17.23 12.97 13.57
C GLU A 78 17.49 12.29 12.22
N ILE A 79 16.51 12.36 11.31
CA ILE A 79 16.64 11.88 9.95
C ILE A 79 15.79 12.72 9.01
N ILE A 80 16.32 12.99 7.82
CA ILE A 80 15.58 13.47 6.66
C ILE A 80 15.92 12.51 5.52
N SER A 81 14.93 11.81 4.99
CA SER A 81 15.17 10.89 3.88
C SER A 81 14.18 11.08 2.75
N LEU A 82 14.68 10.99 1.52
CA LEU A 82 13.89 10.98 0.31
C LEU A 82 14.14 9.65 -0.41
N ALA A 83 13.07 8.92 -0.68
CA ALA A 83 13.14 7.67 -1.44
C ALA A 83 12.32 7.76 -2.73
N ALA A 84 12.80 7.10 -3.77
CA ALA A 84 12.06 6.80 -4.99
C ALA A 84 11.98 5.29 -5.12
N PHE A 85 10.79 4.78 -5.43
CA PHE A 85 10.60 3.34 -5.61
C PHE A 85 9.90 3.03 -6.92
N TYR A 86 10.16 1.82 -7.42
CA TYR A 86 9.50 1.24 -8.57
C TYR A 86 9.23 -0.24 -8.29
N LYS A 87 7.97 -0.66 -8.47
CA LYS A 87 7.55 -2.06 -8.30
C LYS A 87 6.84 -2.51 -9.55
N ASN A 88 7.29 -3.63 -10.11
CA ASN A 88 6.66 -4.29 -11.24
C ASN A 88 6.06 -5.61 -10.79
N PHE A 89 4.78 -5.78 -11.04
CA PHE A 89 4.01 -6.97 -10.69
C PHE A 89 3.69 -7.75 -11.96
N ASP A 90 4.05 -9.01 -11.96
CA ASP A 90 3.60 -9.99 -12.94
C ASP A 90 2.47 -10.81 -12.32
N SER A 91 1.32 -10.82 -12.99
CA SER A 91 0.14 -11.55 -12.57
C SER A 91 -0.37 -11.20 -11.15
N PRO A 92 -0.55 -9.89 -10.79
CA PRO A 92 -1.07 -9.53 -9.47
C PRO A 92 -2.47 -10.10 -9.26
N ILE A 93 -2.72 -10.62 -8.04
CA ILE A 93 -4.02 -11.15 -7.63
C ILE A 93 -4.87 -9.99 -7.12
N GLU A 94 -6.08 -9.87 -7.62
CA GLU A 94 -7.03 -8.83 -7.24
C GLU A 94 -8.39 -9.43 -6.90
N TRP A 95 -9.07 -8.81 -5.94
CA TRP A 95 -10.46 -9.09 -5.66
C TRP A 95 -11.32 -8.59 -6.81
N THR A 96 -12.25 -9.41 -7.24
CA THR A 96 -13.26 -9.08 -8.24
C THR A 96 -14.60 -9.60 -7.79
N TYR A 97 -15.67 -9.16 -8.41
CA TYR A 97 -16.95 -9.77 -8.21
C TYR A 97 -17.61 -10.09 -9.54
N THR A 98 -18.43 -11.10 -9.50
CA THR A 98 -19.30 -11.51 -10.60
C THR A 98 -20.75 -11.49 -10.12
N VAL A 99 -21.66 -11.28 -11.06
CA VAL A 99 -23.09 -11.38 -10.78
C VAL A 99 -23.48 -12.86 -10.91
N ALA A 100 -23.97 -13.44 -9.82
CA ALA A 100 -24.57 -14.77 -9.82
C ALA A 100 -26.07 -14.61 -9.86
N GLY A 101 -26.68 -14.73 -11.01
CA GLY A 101 -28.13 -14.72 -11.20
C GLY A 101 -28.94 -13.70 -10.35
N GLY A 102 -29.63 -12.77 -10.97
CA GLY A 102 -30.35 -11.72 -10.26
C GLY A 102 -29.42 -10.56 -9.80
N THR A 103 -29.61 -10.10 -8.57
CA THR A 103 -28.82 -8.96 -7.99
C THR A 103 -27.72 -9.41 -7.05
N ASN A 104 -27.52 -10.72 -6.84
CA ASN A 104 -26.55 -11.23 -5.89
C ASN A 104 -25.13 -11.13 -6.47
N LEU A 105 -24.24 -10.49 -5.72
CA LEU A 105 -22.81 -10.42 -6.03
C LEU A 105 -22.10 -11.59 -5.36
N ILE A 106 -21.22 -12.25 -6.10
CA ILE A 106 -20.24 -13.21 -5.56
C ILE A 106 -18.88 -12.59 -5.71
N TYR A 107 -18.15 -12.49 -4.60
CA TYR A 107 -16.74 -12.09 -4.64
C TYR A 107 -15.88 -13.25 -5.10
N SER A 108 -14.81 -12.93 -5.85
CA SER A 108 -13.85 -13.90 -6.35
C SER A 108 -12.48 -13.24 -6.51
N TYR A 109 -11.54 -13.99 -7.03
CA TYR A 109 -10.15 -13.57 -7.23
C TYR A 109 -9.74 -13.76 -8.68
N LYS A 110 -8.94 -12.84 -9.22
CA LYS A 110 -8.44 -12.90 -10.60
C LYS A 110 -7.02 -12.35 -10.67
N ASN A 111 -6.17 -12.95 -11.50
CA ASN A 111 -4.92 -12.31 -11.85
C ASN A 111 -5.14 -11.25 -12.94
N ALA A 112 -4.67 -10.03 -12.72
CA ALA A 112 -4.43 -9.09 -13.80
C ALA A 112 -3.14 -9.49 -14.56
N LYS A 113 -2.95 -9.00 -15.78
CA LYS A 113 -1.76 -9.34 -16.58
C LYS A 113 -0.48 -8.84 -15.91
N SER A 114 -0.44 -7.57 -15.60
CA SER A 114 0.68 -6.93 -14.90
C SER A 114 0.22 -5.63 -14.25
N ALA A 115 1.01 -5.15 -13.31
CA ALA A 115 0.83 -3.81 -12.77
C ALA A 115 2.18 -3.17 -12.45
N VAL A 116 2.17 -1.85 -12.36
CA VAL A 116 3.34 -1.09 -11.91
C VAL A 116 2.91 -0.11 -10.83
N ASN A 117 3.74 0.02 -9.79
CA ASN A 117 3.64 1.07 -8.80
C ASN A 117 4.97 1.80 -8.72
N TYR A 118 4.93 3.11 -8.71
CA TYR A 118 6.12 3.94 -8.50
C TYR A 118 5.74 5.21 -7.77
N GLY A 119 6.71 5.76 -7.06
CA GLY A 119 6.43 6.94 -6.26
C GLY A 119 7.64 7.49 -5.55
N LEU A 120 7.35 8.50 -4.74
CA LEU A 120 8.31 9.18 -3.88
C LEU A 120 7.81 9.10 -2.44
N GLU A 121 8.76 8.90 -1.52
CA GLU A 121 8.52 8.91 -0.08
C GLU A 121 9.45 9.91 0.58
N LEU A 122 8.91 10.71 1.50
CA LEU A 122 9.66 11.65 2.33
C LEU A 122 9.46 11.30 3.80
N ASP A 123 10.56 11.03 4.50
CA ASP A 123 10.55 10.82 5.95
C ASP A 123 11.36 11.94 6.63
N ILE A 124 10.79 12.54 7.67
CA ILE A 124 11.44 13.53 8.50
C ILE A 124 11.22 13.16 9.97
N ARG A 125 12.30 13.19 10.74
CA ARG A 125 12.25 13.22 12.20
C ARG A 125 13.21 14.29 12.66
N LYS A 126 12.70 15.30 13.36
CA LYS A 126 13.45 16.49 13.73
C LYS A 126 13.09 16.93 15.13
N ASP A 127 14.12 17.20 15.95
CA ASP A 127 13.98 17.96 17.19
C ASP A 127 13.73 19.45 16.87
N LEU A 128 12.84 20.10 17.60
CA LEU A 128 12.44 21.48 17.35
C LEU A 128 13.13 22.51 18.27
N SER A 129 14.12 22.10 19.05
CA SER A 129 14.89 23.01 19.92
C SER A 129 15.64 24.11 19.13
N PHE A 130 15.96 23.87 17.85
CA PHE A 130 16.59 24.86 16.99
C PHE A 130 15.72 26.11 16.73
N ILE A 131 14.40 26.00 16.90
CA ILE A 131 13.45 27.13 16.83
C ILE A 131 12.96 27.57 18.23
N GLY A 132 13.62 27.11 19.29
CA GLY A 132 13.27 27.45 20.68
C GLY A 132 12.22 26.55 21.35
N LEU A 133 11.65 25.57 20.63
CA LEU A 133 10.65 24.62 21.16
C LEU A 133 11.34 23.43 21.81
N ARG A 134 11.88 23.63 23.03
CA ARG A 134 12.57 22.58 23.79
C ARG A 134 11.59 21.49 24.21
N GLY A 135 12.03 20.24 24.08
CA GLY A 135 11.23 19.05 24.39
C GLY A 135 10.22 18.69 23.32
N PHE A 136 10.10 19.47 22.24
CA PHE A 136 9.28 19.12 21.10
C PHE A 136 10.09 18.43 20.01
N SER A 137 9.50 17.39 19.43
CA SER A 137 9.99 16.78 18.20
C SER A 137 8.85 16.57 17.20
N TRP A 138 9.19 16.63 15.93
CA TRP A 138 8.24 16.45 14.83
C TRP A 138 8.65 15.26 13.98
N SER A 139 7.66 14.45 13.62
CA SER A 139 7.82 13.41 12.61
C SER A 139 6.85 13.63 11.45
N PHE A 140 7.31 13.34 10.27
CA PHE A 140 6.52 13.36 9.06
C PHE A 140 6.92 12.17 8.17
N ASN A 141 5.93 11.46 7.65
CA ASN A 141 6.07 10.48 6.59
C ASN A 141 5.02 10.77 5.53
N GLY A 142 5.45 11.01 4.31
CA GLY A 142 4.56 11.28 3.18
C GLY A 142 4.96 10.45 1.98
N ALA A 143 3.96 9.89 1.28
CA ALA A 143 4.16 9.16 0.04
C ALA A 143 3.23 9.68 -1.05
N LEU A 144 3.77 9.80 -2.27
CA LEU A 144 3.02 10.05 -3.51
C LEU A 144 3.24 8.85 -4.42
N ILE A 145 2.15 8.21 -4.82
CA ILE A 145 2.20 6.91 -5.48
C ILE A 145 1.37 6.95 -6.75
N LYS A 146 1.95 6.54 -7.86
CA LYS A 146 1.24 6.22 -9.09
C LYS A 146 1.21 4.72 -9.29
N SER A 147 0.03 4.21 -9.58
CA SER A 147 -0.24 2.80 -9.84
C SER A 147 -0.97 2.65 -11.15
N LYS A 148 -0.62 1.63 -11.93
CA LYS A 148 -1.27 1.32 -13.20
C LYS A 148 -1.33 -0.18 -13.41
N VAL A 149 -2.53 -0.71 -13.53
CA VAL A 149 -2.79 -2.09 -13.97
C VAL A 149 -2.85 -2.14 -15.49
N ARG A 150 -2.26 -3.17 -16.06
CA ARG A 150 -2.26 -3.44 -17.51
C ARG A 150 -3.04 -4.70 -17.79
N PHE A 151 -3.86 -4.65 -18.83
CA PHE A 151 -4.70 -5.75 -19.29
C PHE A 151 -4.17 -6.34 -20.59
N GLU A 152 -4.72 -7.48 -21.00
CA GLU A 152 -4.44 -8.06 -22.31
C GLU A 152 -4.90 -7.13 -23.45
N LYS A 153 -4.17 -7.16 -24.57
CA LYS A 153 -4.58 -6.39 -25.75
C LYS A 153 -5.95 -6.88 -26.21
N GLY A 154 -6.90 -5.94 -26.34
CA GLY A 154 -8.29 -6.25 -26.72
C GLY A 154 -9.22 -6.46 -25.53
N SER A 155 -8.73 -6.41 -24.29
CA SER A 155 -9.59 -6.32 -23.11
C SER A 155 -10.42 -5.04 -23.17
N LYS A 156 -11.68 -5.13 -22.75
CA LYS A 156 -12.56 -3.96 -22.56
C LYS A 156 -12.33 -3.25 -21.21
N GLU A 157 -11.44 -3.78 -20.39
CA GLU A 157 -11.10 -3.17 -19.09
C GLU A 157 -10.23 -1.93 -19.31
N GLU A 158 -10.57 -0.83 -18.62
CA GLU A 158 -9.83 0.42 -18.66
C GLU A 158 -8.63 0.40 -17.72
N ASP A 159 -7.60 1.16 -18.10
CA ASP A 159 -6.43 1.40 -17.24
C ASP A 159 -6.88 2.00 -15.90
N ARG A 160 -6.46 1.41 -14.80
CA ARG A 160 -6.84 1.83 -13.45
C ARG A 160 -5.69 1.64 -12.45
N PRO A 161 -5.74 2.29 -11.27
CA PRO A 161 -4.84 1.96 -10.18
C PRO A 161 -5.05 0.52 -9.69
N MET A 162 -4.01 -0.08 -9.09
CA MET A 162 -4.14 -1.35 -8.37
C MET A 162 -5.12 -1.23 -7.22
N GLN A 163 -5.81 -2.32 -6.97
CA GLN A 163 -6.62 -2.49 -5.77
C GLN A 163 -5.77 -2.27 -4.52
N GLY A 164 -6.32 -1.59 -3.52
CA GLY A 164 -5.66 -1.28 -2.26
C GLY A 164 -4.67 -0.11 -2.33
N GLN A 165 -4.27 0.35 -3.53
CA GLN A 165 -3.28 1.41 -3.68
C GLN A 165 -3.89 2.80 -3.60
N SER A 166 -3.52 3.54 -2.55
CA SER A 166 -3.83 4.96 -2.42
C SER A 166 -2.83 5.82 -3.20
N PRO A 167 -3.27 6.93 -3.85
CA PRO A 167 -2.37 7.83 -4.56
C PRO A 167 -1.47 8.65 -3.64
N TYR A 168 -1.83 8.79 -2.38
CA TYR A 168 -1.02 9.45 -1.36
C TYR A 168 -1.32 8.93 0.03
N LEU A 169 -0.30 9.02 0.89
CA LEU A 169 -0.37 8.76 2.30
C LEU A 169 0.38 9.88 3.04
N ILE A 170 -0.20 10.39 4.12
CA ILE A 170 0.43 11.40 4.97
C ILE A 170 0.27 10.95 6.43
N ASN A 171 1.39 10.86 7.13
CA ASN A 171 1.44 10.67 8.57
C ASN A 171 2.29 11.81 9.15
N THR A 172 1.81 12.48 10.16
CA THR A 172 2.61 13.46 10.89
C THR A 172 2.31 13.42 12.37
N GLY A 173 3.32 13.66 13.17
CA GLY A 173 3.20 13.65 14.63
C GLY A 173 4.01 14.77 15.26
N LEU A 174 3.40 15.44 16.22
CA LEU A 174 4.09 16.38 17.11
C LEU A 174 4.14 15.76 18.50
N PHE A 175 5.35 15.65 19.02
CA PHE A 175 5.63 15.04 20.32
C PHE A 175 6.21 16.08 21.26
N TYR A 176 5.74 16.09 22.49
CA TYR A 176 6.33 16.87 23.58
C TYR A 176 6.73 15.95 24.70
N LYS A 177 7.95 16.05 25.15
CA LYS A 177 8.49 15.32 26.30
C LYS A 177 9.08 16.29 27.33
N ASN A 178 8.62 16.17 28.57
CA ASN A 178 9.14 16.92 29.70
C ASN A 178 9.54 15.94 30.80
N GLU A 179 10.84 15.65 30.90
CA GLU A 179 11.37 14.69 31.88
C GLU A 179 11.19 15.13 33.33
N PRO A 180 11.47 16.42 33.72
CA PRO A 180 11.20 16.88 35.07
C PRO A 180 9.75 16.74 35.52
N MET A 181 8.81 16.98 34.61
CA MET A 181 7.38 16.83 34.88
C MET A 181 6.87 15.42 34.65
N GLN A 182 7.69 14.52 34.12
CA GLN A 182 7.33 13.15 33.70
C GLN A 182 6.09 13.17 32.79
N LEU A 183 6.02 14.12 31.87
CA LEU A 183 4.91 14.37 30.98
C LEU A 183 5.31 14.09 29.54
N ASP A 184 4.54 13.23 28.87
CA ASP A 184 4.65 12.92 27.45
C ASP A 184 3.32 13.24 26.77
N ILE A 185 3.36 14.02 25.67
CA ILE A 185 2.17 14.34 24.85
C ILE A 185 2.51 14.00 23.42
N ALA A 186 1.60 13.33 22.71
CA ALA A 186 1.70 13.07 21.29
C ALA A 186 0.39 13.44 20.57
N LEU A 187 0.52 14.27 19.55
CA LEU A 187 -0.57 14.59 18.62
C LEU A 187 -0.22 14.00 17.27
N LEU A 188 -1.03 13.08 16.78
CA LEU A 188 -0.82 12.36 15.53
C LEU A 188 -1.92 12.72 14.53
N TYR A 189 -1.55 12.85 13.27
CA TYR A 189 -2.46 13.01 12.15
C TYR A 189 -2.09 12.03 11.03
N ASN A 190 -3.11 11.31 10.56
CA ASN A 190 -3.01 10.40 9.41
C ASN A 190 -4.03 10.81 8.35
N ARG A 191 -3.60 10.79 7.10
CA ARG A 191 -4.48 10.94 5.94
C ARG A 191 -4.13 9.93 4.87
N ILE A 192 -5.14 9.20 4.40
CA ILE A 192 -5.05 8.27 3.28
C ILE A 192 -5.96 8.74 2.15
N GLY A 193 -5.51 8.63 0.90
CA GLY A 193 -6.30 8.97 -0.28
C GLY A 193 -7.32 7.90 -0.65
N LYS A 194 -8.21 8.24 -1.58
CA LYS A 194 -9.19 7.31 -2.16
C LYS A 194 -8.48 6.12 -2.79
N ARG A 195 -8.99 4.89 -2.53
CA ARG A 195 -8.46 3.66 -3.13
C ARG A 195 -9.57 2.69 -3.53
N ILE A 196 -9.30 1.86 -4.54
CA ILE A 196 -10.19 0.76 -4.92
C ILE A 196 -10.05 -0.35 -3.88
N ILE A 197 -11.17 -0.79 -3.30
CA ILE A 197 -11.20 -1.94 -2.38
C ILE A 197 -11.77 -3.19 -3.03
N GLY A 198 -12.58 -3.03 -4.09
CA GLY A 198 -13.11 -4.11 -4.89
C GLY A 198 -13.11 -3.73 -6.37
N VAL A 199 -12.55 -4.58 -7.20
CA VAL A 199 -12.50 -4.37 -8.64
C VAL A 199 -13.79 -4.84 -9.26
N GLY A 200 -14.52 -3.91 -9.89
CA GLY A 200 -15.73 -4.20 -10.64
C GLY A 200 -15.46 -4.94 -11.93
N ARG A 201 -16.54 -5.32 -12.60
CA ARG A 201 -16.50 -5.99 -13.89
C ARG A 201 -16.92 -5.02 -15.00
N SER A 202 -16.06 -4.86 -16.01
CA SER A 202 -16.35 -4.06 -17.22
C SER A 202 -16.85 -4.90 -18.40
N GLU A 203 -16.73 -6.23 -18.33
CA GLU A 203 -17.07 -7.13 -19.42
C GLU A 203 -18.54 -7.54 -19.37
N GLY A 204 -19.33 -7.09 -20.34
CA GLY A 204 -20.55 -7.72 -20.79
C GLY A 204 -20.29 -8.40 -22.14
N SER A 205 -20.84 -9.59 -22.38
CA SER A 205 -20.61 -10.34 -23.61
C SER A 205 -21.43 -9.85 -24.80
N SER A 206 -22.34 -8.89 -24.60
CA SER A 206 -23.16 -8.28 -25.65
C SER A 206 -23.65 -6.88 -25.27
N ALA A 207 -24.12 -6.10 -26.25
CA ALA A 207 -24.70 -4.77 -26.02
C ALA A 207 -25.93 -4.78 -25.08
N SER A 208 -26.58 -5.93 -24.91
CA SER A 208 -27.67 -6.12 -23.93
C SER A 208 -27.20 -6.35 -22.48
N ASP A 209 -25.91 -6.58 -22.27
CA ASP A 209 -25.31 -6.84 -20.97
C ASP A 209 -24.75 -5.58 -20.26
N ASP A 210 -25.04 -4.38 -20.74
CA ASP A 210 -24.67 -3.13 -20.04
C ASP A 210 -25.23 -3.07 -18.60
N ASN A 211 -26.31 -3.82 -18.33
CA ASN A 211 -26.84 -4.00 -16.98
C ASN A 211 -26.00 -4.94 -16.07
N ALA A 212 -25.03 -5.65 -16.64
CA ALA A 212 -24.13 -6.53 -15.91
C ALA A 212 -22.78 -5.85 -15.50
N ARG A 213 -22.65 -4.56 -15.79
CA ARG A 213 -21.50 -3.76 -15.31
C ARG A 213 -21.57 -3.60 -13.80
N VAL A 214 -20.52 -4.02 -13.12
CA VAL A 214 -20.36 -3.80 -11.69
C VAL A 214 -19.29 -2.72 -11.52
N PRO A 215 -19.63 -1.56 -10.92
CA PRO A 215 -18.65 -0.50 -10.68
C PRO A 215 -17.61 -0.91 -9.64
N HIS A 216 -16.45 -0.26 -9.66
CA HIS A 216 -15.45 -0.44 -8.59
C HIS A 216 -16.00 0.06 -7.27
N SER A 217 -15.72 -0.69 -6.19
CA SER A 217 -15.92 -0.22 -4.83
C SER A 217 -14.71 0.57 -4.34
N TYR A 218 -14.98 1.67 -3.65
CA TYR A 218 -13.94 2.58 -3.19
C TYR A 218 -14.01 2.80 -1.68
N GLU A 219 -12.86 2.79 -1.03
CA GLU A 219 -12.68 3.44 0.26
C GLU A 219 -12.40 4.93 0.02
N MET A 220 -13.23 5.78 0.64
CA MET A 220 -13.09 7.22 0.52
C MET A 220 -11.93 7.74 1.37
N PRO A 221 -11.36 8.92 1.05
CA PRO A 221 -10.28 9.48 1.85
C PRO A 221 -10.68 9.62 3.31
N ARG A 222 -9.77 9.22 4.19
CA ARG A 222 -9.96 9.28 5.65
C ARG A 222 -8.90 10.17 6.29
N ASN A 223 -9.34 10.95 7.29
CA ASN A 223 -8.47 11.68 8.19
C ASN A 223 -8.65 11.12 9.60
N THR A 224 -7.54 10.90 10.30
CA THR A 224 -7.54 10.47 11.70
C THR A 224 -6.66 11.40 12.51
N ILE A 225 -7.13 11.83 13.67
CA ILE A 225 -6.37 12.62 14.62
C ILE A 225 -6.42 11.88 15.95
N ASP A 226 -5.23 11.61 16.51
CA ASP A 226 -5.08 10.93 17.79
C ASP A 226 -4.28 11.83 18.75
N LEU A 227 -4.77 11.97 19.98
CA LEU A 227 -4.07 12.64 21.08
C LEU A 227 -3.79 11.64 22.18
N SER A 228 -2.53 11.55 22.57
CA SER A 228 -2.08 10.75 23.71
C SER A 228 -1.41 11.66 24.75
N VAL A 229 -1.78 11.49 26.01
CA VAL A 229 -1.16 12.19 27.15
C VAL A 229 -0.78 11.17 28.19
N GLY A 230 0.51 11.07 28.48
CA GLY A 230 1.08 10.21 29.50
C GLY A 230 1.71 11.04 30.63
N LYS A 231 1.36 10.73 31.87
CA LYS A 231 2.02 11.32 33.06
C LYS A 231 2.30 10.25 34.08
N LYS A 232 3.55 10.21 34.60
CA LYS A 232 3.90 9.40 35.75
C LYS A 232 3.75 10.24 37.01
N TRP A 233 3.09 9.65 38.01
CA TRP A 233 2.95 10.22 39.34
C TRP A 233 3.98 9.47 40.22
N GLY A 234 4.93 10.18 40.77
CA GLY A 234 5.89 9.66 41.70
C GLY A 234 5.34 9.60 43.12
#